data_385c21635d9dc7128be724f4c2bc55ae
#
_entry.id   385c21635d9dc7128be724f4c2bc55ae
#
_cell.length_a   1.000
_cell.length_b   1.000
_cell.length_c   1.000
_cell.angle_alpha   90.00
_cell.angle_beta   90.00
_cell.angle_gamma   90.00
#
_symmetry.space_group_name_H-M   'P 1'
#
loop_
_entity.id
_entity.type
_entity.pdbx_description
1 polymer ?
#
loop_
_entity_poly.entity_id
_entity_poly.type
_entity_poly.pdbx_seq_one_letter_code
_entity_poly.pdbx_strand_id
1 'polypeptide(L)'
;MARRFNIGDKVIKFRPSYFNNTFHKNHYVEYGIVTDADDDRFTTQGKLSSFDSGRNYHECFQTGKLVYGYNEDETFWFNMTTEMDLIEDYHKKVQEQFLMEVKTNNESEIARIENQIKALEKAKERLLSMEDAYMGYTTLKTQKHIGDMDNIFHKKLNMCNKL
;
A
#
# COMPACT_ATOMS: atom_id res chain seq x y z
N MET A 1 -43.50 -13.04 6.48
CA MET A 1 -42.62 -12.85 5.27
C MET A 1 -41.86 -14.14 5.03
N ALA A 2 -41.54 -14.48 3.78
CA ALA A 2 -40.67 -15.63 3.53
C ALA A 2 -39.29 -15.30 4.06
N ARG A 3 -38.67 -16.23 4.80
CA ARG A 3 -37.31 -16.10 5.29
C ARG A 3 -36.34 -16.10 4.11
N ARG A 4 -35.35 -15.23 4.12
CA ARG A 4 -34.26 -15.18 3.15
C ARG A 4 -33.24 -16.30 3.36
N PHE A 5 -33.01 -16.66 4.62
CA PHE A 5 -32.10 -17.71 5.04
C PHE A 5 -32.83 -18.76 5.86
N ASN A 6 -32.78 -20.00 5.43
CA ASN A 6 -33.41 -21.15 6.09
C ASN A 6 -32.33 -22.14 6.55
N ILE A 7 -32.66 -22.95 7.53
CA ILE A 7 -31.75 -24.01 8.02
C ILE A 7 -31.35 -24.91 6.85
N GLY A 8 -30.06 -25.13 6.69
CA GLY A 8 -29.47 -25.92 5.62
C GLY A 8 -29.07 -25.11 4.39
N ASP A 9 -29.42 -23.82 4.28
CA ASP A 9 -28.98 -22.98 3.18
C ASP A 9 -27.45 -22.81 3.20
N LYS A 10 -26.83 -22.88 2.01
CA LYS A 10 -25.44 -22.55 1.81
C LYS A 10 -25.32 -21.03 1.65
N VAL A 11 -24.44 -20.44 2.40
CA VAL A 11 -24.26 -18.99 2.43
C VAL A 11 -22.80 -18.61 2.23
N ILE A 12 -22.59 -17.45 1.63
CA ILE A 12 -21.27 -16.86 1.39
C ILE A 12 -21.25 -15.44 1.91
N LYS A 13 -20.12 -15.06 2.49
CA LYS A 13 -19.86 -13.70 2.97
C LYS A 13 -18.55 -13.20 2.39
N PHE A 14 -18.54 -12.00 1.90
CA PHE A 14 -17.34 -11.28 1.50
C PHE A 14 -16.98 -10.28 2.59
N ARG A 15 -15.79 -10.40 3.14
CA ARG A 15 -15.26 -9.46 4.11
C ARG A 15 -14.15 -8.66 3.44
N PRO A 16 -14.32 -7.35 3.22
CA PRO A 16 -13.19 -6.52 2.84
C PRO A 16 -12.18 -6.55 4.00
N SER A 17 -10.94 -6.90 3.74
CA SER A 17 -9.94 -6.91 4.79
C SER A 17 -9.47 -5.50 5.06
N TYR A 18 -9.99 -4.89 6.12
CA TYR A 18 -9.43 -3.67 6.69
C TYR A 18 -8.23 -4.01 7.55
N PHE A 19 -7.06 -4.12 6.98
CA PHE A 19 -5.83 -4.07 7.75
C PHE A 19 -4.82 -3.13 7.09
N ASN A 20 -4.68 -1.97 7.75
CA ASN A 20 -3.52 -1.07 7.68
C ASN A 20 -2.92 -0.89 6.29
N ASN A 21 -3.49 -0.03 5.44
CA ASN A 21 -2.81 0.58 4.27
C ASN A 21 -1.83 -0.29 3.48
N THR A 22 -1.71 -1.56 3.83
CA THR A 22 -0.97 -2.58 3.11
C THR A 22 -1.96 -3.45 2.38
N PHE A 23 -1.84 -3.46 1.09
CA PHE A 23 -2.54 -4.27 0.13
C PHE A 23 -2.56 -5.74 0.53
N HIS A 24 -3.52 -6.16 1.33
CA HIS A 24 -3.80 -7.58 1.49
C HIS A 24 -4.72 -8.01 0.36
N LYS A 25 -4.15 -8.73 -0.61
CA LYS A 25 -4.78 -9.31 -1.81
C LYS A 25 -5.93 -10.27 -1.52
N ASN A 26 -6.29 -10.48 -0.27
CA ASN A 26 -7.23 -11.50 0.12
C ASN A 26 -8.55 -10.85 0.51
N HIS A 27 -9.45 -10.75 -0.45
CA HIS A 27 -10.87 -10.74 -0.10
C HIS A 27 -11.13 -11.99 0.73
N TYR A 28 -11.39 -11.80 2.01
CA TYR A 28 -11.72 -12.92 2.86
C TYR A 28 -13.13 -13.38 2.47
N VAL A 29 -13.22 -14.55 1.87
CA VAL A 29 -14.47 -15.21 1.55
C VAL A 29 -14.72 -16.24 2.63
N GLU A 30 -15.84 -16.12 3.31
CA GLU A 30 -16.30 -17.07 4.30
C GLU A 30 -17.50 -17.82 3.79
N TYR A 31 -17.48 -19.15 3.88
CA TYR A 31 -18.58 -20.03 3.54
C TYR A 31 -19.21 -20.59 4.78
N GLY A 32 -20.52 -20.75 4.78
CA GLY A 32 -21.25 -21.34 5.88
C GLY A 32 -22.46 -22.14 5.43
N ILE A 33 -23.01 -22.89 6.38
CA ILE A 33 -24.32 -23.50 6.25
C ILE A 33 -25.15 -22.95 7.40
N VAL A 34 -26.35 -22.49 7.11
CA VAL A 34 -27.26 -22.01 8.17
C VAL A 34 -27.63 -23.18 9.08
N THR A 35 -27.26 -23.07 10.34
CA THR A 35 -27.47 -24.12 11.35
C THR A 35 -28.72 -23.89 12.19
N ASP A 36 -29.15 -22.63 12.32
CA ASP A 36 -30.39 -22.24 12.98
C ASP A 36 -30.90 -20.90 12.42
N ALA A 37 -32.24 -20.73 12.37
CA ALA A 37 -32.87 -19.53 11.83
C ALA A 37 -34.28 -19.31 12.43
N ASP A 38 -34.58 -18.07 12.77
CA ASP A 38 -35.93 -17.57 13.07
C ASP A 38 -36.37 -16.53 12.02
N ASP A 39 -37.46 -15.82 12.28
CA ASP A 39 -37.99 -14.83 11.33
C ASP A 39 -37.13 -13.58 11.21
N ASP A 40 -36.30 -13.31 12.20
CA ASP A 40 -35.48 -12.10 12.28
C ASP A 40 -33.99 -12.38 12.03
N ARG A 41 -33.49 -13.56 12.40
CA ARG A 41 -32.07 -13.89 12.46
C ARG A 41 -31.76 -15.30 11.93
N PHE A 42 -30.51 -15.51 11.65
CA PHE A 42 -29.92 -16.83 11.39
C PHE A 42 -28.48 -16.90 11.95
N THR A 43 -27.96 -18.11 12.09
CA THR A 43 -26.56 -18.35 12.44
C THR A 43 -25.99 -19.48 11.60
N THR A 44 -24.68 -19.40 11.35
CA THR A 44 -23.91 -20.46 10.69
C THR A 44 -23.15 -21.34 11.67
N GLN A 45 -23.29 -21.07 12.98
CA GLN A 45 -22.60 -21.82 14.03
C GLN A 45 -23.52 -22.03 15.24
N GLY A 46 -23.88 -23.28 15.46
CA GLY A 46 -24.65 -23.66 16.65
C GLY A 46 -26.14 -23.31 16.54
N LYS A 47 -26.68 -22.72 17.61
CA LYS A 47 -28.07 -22.27 17.71
C LYS A 47 -28.11 -20.77 17.98
N LEU A 48 -29.21 -20.15 17.58
CA LEU A 48 -29.49 -18.76 17.93
C LEU A 48 -29.53 -18.62 19.46
N SER A 49 -28.88 -17.59 19.97
CA SER A 49 -28.90 -17.28 21.40
C SER A 49 -30.27 -16.67 21.79
N SER A 50 -30.68 -16.89 23.02
CA SER A 50 -31.75 -16.08 23.63
C SER A 50 -31.31 -14.61 23.68
N PHE A 51 -32.22 -13.68 23.47
CA PHE A 51 -31.99 -12.25 23.37
C PHE A 51 -31.17 -11.64 24.53
N ASP A 52 -31.13 -12.30 25.68
CA ASP A 52 -30.45 -11.83 26.90
C ASP A 52 -28.98 -12.27 27.05
N SER A 53 -28.49 -13.16 26.20
CA SER A 53 -27.14 -13.74 26.36
C SER A 53 -26.04 -13.01 25.62
N GLY A 54 -26.26 -11.76 25.24
CA GLY A 54 -25.28 -10.78 24.77
C GLY A 54 -24.04 -11.32 24.06
N ARG A 55 -23.90 -11.04 22.77
CA ARG A 55 -22.69 -11.19 21.96
C ARG A 55 -22.44 -12.56 21.33
N ASN A 56 -23.29 -12.96 20.42
CA ASN A 56 -22.91 -14.00 19.47
C ASN A 56 -22.43 -13.35 18.15
N TYR A 57 -21.12 -13.33 17.93
CA TYR A 57 -20.49 -12.79 16.72
C TYR A 57 -20.85 -13.54 15.42
N HIS A 58 -21.66 -14.59 15.53
CA HIS A 58 -22.05 -15.47 14.43
C HIS A 58 -23.52 -15.35 14.04
N GLU A 59 -24.25 -14.49 14.73
CA GLU A 59 -25.65 -14.24 14.41
C GLU A 59 -25.80 -13.09 13.43
N CYS A 60 -26.67 -13.30 12.44
CA CYS A 60 -26.94 -12.34 11.39
C CYS A 60 -28.43 -12.12 11.25
N PHE A 61 -28.82 -10.92 10.88
CA PHE A 61 -30.23 -10.63 10.54
C PHE A 61 -30.62 -11.33 9.24
N GLN A 62 -31.91 -11.58 9.06
CA GLN A 62 -32.46 -12.08 7.79
C GLN A 62 -32.17 -11.14 6.61
N THR A 63 -31.73 -9.92 6.84
CA THR A 63 -31.18 -9.02 5.81
C THR A 63 -29.78 -9.40 5.31
N GLY A 64 -29.10 -10.33 5.98
CA GLY A 64 -27.71 -10.72 5.73
C GLY A 64 -26.67 -9.91 6.52
N LYS A 65 -27.09 -8.90 7.28
CA LYS A 65 -26.19 -8.07 8.11
C LYS A 65 -25.86 -8.76 9.43
N LEU A 66 -24.66 -8.53 9.96
CA LEU A 66 -24.28 -8.98 11.30
C LEU A 66 -25.09 -8.25 12.37
N VAL A 67 -25.46 -8.98 13.45
CA VAL A 67 -26.22 -8.42 14.59
C VAL A 67 -25.37 -7.42 15.39
N TYR A 68 -24.04 -7.63 15.43
CA TYR A 68 -23.08 -6.80 16.16
C TYR A 68 -21.84 -6.54 15.31
N GLY A 69 -21.90 -5.61 14.36
CA GLY A 69 -20.74 -5.20 13.58
C GLY A 69 -20.42 -3.72 13.80
N TYR A 70 -19.18 -3.40 14.13
CA TYR A 70 -18.70 -2.00 14.26
C TYR A 70 -18.67 -1.25 12.93
N ASN A 71 -18.77 -1.95 11.80
CA ASN A 71 -18.91 -1.37 10.47
C ASN A 71 -20.06 -2.08 9.77
N GLU A 72 -21.26 -1.54 9.92
CA GLU A 72 -22.49 -2.14 9.42
C GLU A 72 -22.57 -2.24 7.88
N ASP A 73 -21.73 -1.52 7.15
CA ASP A 73 -21.98 -1.28 5.74
C ASP A 73 -21.36 -2.28 4.76
N GLU A 74 -20.50 -3.22 5.21
CA GLU A 74 -19.67 -3.92 4.25
C GLU A 74 -19.61 -5.44 4.40
N THR A 75 -20.31 -6.02 5.37
CA THR A 75 -20.32 -7.48 5.55
C THR A 75 -21.72 -8.03 5.37
N PHE A 76 -21.97 -8.57 4.19
CA PHE A 76 -23.26 -9.19 3.88
C PHE A 76 -23.08 -10.68 3.62
N TRP A 77 -24.01 -11.45 4.20
CA TRP A 77 -24.22 -12.81 3.80
C TRP A 77 -25.20 -12.87 2.63
N PHE A 78 -24.91 -13.73 1.69
CA PHE A 78 -25.74 -14.04 0.53
C PHE A 78 -26.12 -15.52 0.54
N ASN A 79 -27.33 -15.83 0.13
CA ASN A 79 -27.78 -17.19 -0.07
C ASN A 79 -27.28 -17.71 -1.43
N MET A 80 -26.41 -18.71 -1.41
CA MET A 80 -25.77 -19.24 -2.62
C MET A 80 -26.76 -19.94 -3.57
N THR A 81 -27.95 -20.31 -3.09
CA THR A 81 -28.95 -20.99 -3.92
C THR A 81 -29.90 -20.01 -4.64
N THR A 82 -30.25 -18.91 -3.97
CA THR A 82 -31.26 -17.98 -4.44
C THR A 82 -30.74 -16.64 -4.90
N GLU A 83 -29.47 -16.32 -4.62
CA GLU A 83 -28.88 -14.98 -4.82
C GLU A 83 -27.57 -14.99 -5.62
N MET A 84 -27.41 -15.94 -6.54
CA MET A 84 -26.17 -16.03 -7.34
C MET A 84 -25.90 -14.75 -8.13
N ASP A 85 -26.92 -14.15 -8.73
CA ASP A 85 -26.76 -12.90 -9.50
C ASP A 85 -26.27 -11.74 -8.61
N LEU A 86 -26.79 -11.66 -7.37
CA LEU A 86 -26.34 -10.64 -6.40
C LEU A 86 -24.91 -10.89 -5.94
N ILE A 87 -24.52 -12.16 -5.81
CA ILE A 87 -23.14 -12.54 -5.46
C ILE A 87 -22.20 -12.14 -6.58
N GLU A 88 -22.52 -12.40 -7.82
CA GLU A 88 -21.72 -12.04 -8.99
C GLU A 88 -21.57 -10.52 -9.13
N ASP A 89 -22.67 -9.78 -8.99
CA ASP A 89 -22.67 -8.31 -9.04
C ASP A 89 -21.84 -7.71 -7.91
N TYR A 90 -21.96 -8.24 -6.68
CA TYR A 90 -21.18 -7.78 -5.54
C TYR A 90 -19.69 -8.07 -5.74
N HIS A 91 -19.37 -9.29 -6.18
CA HIS A 91 -17.99 -9.68 -6.48
C HIS A 91 -17.35 -8.78 -7.54
N LYS A 92 -18.09 -8.47 -8.60
CA LYS A 92 -17.64 -7.55 -9.65
C LYS A 92 -17.35 -6.14 -9.11
N LYS A 93 -18.25 -5.58 -8.30
CA LYS A 93 -18.06 -4.27 -7.67
C LYS A 93 -16.81 -4.24 -6.78
N VAL A 94 -16.61 -5.29 -5.97
CA VAL A 94 -15.44 -5.42 -5.11
C VAL A 94 -14.16 -5.54 -5.93
N GLN A 95 -14.17 -6.28 -7.05
CA GLN A 95 -13.03 -6.34 -7.97
C GLN A 95 -12.72 -4.98 -8.59
N GLU A 96 -13.73 -4.24 -9.02
CA GLU A 96 -13.55 -2.91 -9.61
C GLU A 96 -12.95 -1.92 -8.60
N GLN A 97 -13.45 -1.91 -7.36
CA GLN A 97 -12.88 -1.11 -6.28
C GLN A 97 -11.42 -1.48 -6.00
N PHE A 98 -11.12 -2.76 -5.91
CA PHE A 98 -9.77 -3.25 -5.70
C PHE A 98 -8.83 -2.81 -6.82
N LEU A 99 -9.22 -2.95 -8.08
CA LEU A 99 -8.43 -2.50 -9.22
C LEU A 99 -8.19 -0.99 -9.20
N MET A 100 -9.19 -0.21 -8.80
CA MET A 100 -9.07 1.24 -8.66
C MET A 100 -8.08 1.62 -7.56
N GLU A 101 -8.14 0.97 -6.40
CA GLU A 101 -7.19 1.18 -5.30
C GLU A 101 -5.75 0.81 -5.69
N VAL A 102 -5.57 -0.35 -6.38
CA VAL A 102 -4.26 -0.77 -6.91
C VAL A 102 -3.69 0.30 -7.84
N LYS A 103 -4.51 0.80 -8.75
CA LYS A 103 -4.11 1.82 -9.72
C LYS A 103 -3.66 3.10 -9.02
N THR A 104 -4.48 3.60 -8.08
CA THR A 104 -4.18 4.82 -7.32
C THR A 104 -2.89 4.68 -6.50
N ASN A 105 -2.69 3.54 -5.85
CA ASN A 105 -1.48 3.28 -5.07
C ASN A 105 -0.23 3.17 -5.96
N ASN A 106 -0.35 2.51 -7.12
CA ASN A 106 0.76 2.42 -8.08
C ASN A 106 1.14 3.80 -8.63
N GLU A 107 0.17 4.64 -8.98
CA GLU A 107 0.40 6.01 -9.44
C GLU A 107 1.13 6.84 -8.37
N SER A 108 0.72 6.73 -7.11
CA SER A 108 1.37 7.39 -5.97
C SER A 108 2.81 6.94 -5.77
N GLU A 109 3.06 5.64 -5.85
CA GLU A 109 4.40 5.07 -5.70
C GLU A 109 5.32 5.44 -6.87
N ILE A 110 4.81 5.44 -8.10
CA ILE A 110 5.53 5.89 -9.28
C ILE A 110 5.96 7.36 -9.10
N ALA A 111 5.04 8.24 -8.69
CA ALA A 111 5.35 9.65 -8.45
C ALA A 111 6.42 9.82 -7.36
N ARG A 112 6.40 9.00 -6.31
CA ARG A 112 7.41 9.00 -5.26
C ARG A 112 8.79 8.61 -5.79
N ILE A 113 8.86 7.56 -6.61
CA ILE A 113 10.10 7.08 -7.25
C ILE A 113 10.66 8.14 -8.19
N GLU A 114 9.85 8.75 -9.03
CA GLU A 114 10.26 9.82 -9.94
C GLU A 114 10.88 11.01 -9.20
N ASN A 115 10.31 11.40 -8.07
CA ASN A 115 10.87 12.45 -7.22
C ASN A 115 12.23 12.06 -6.63
N GLN A 116 12.42 10.79 -6.25
CA GLN A 116 13.70 10.29 -5.78
C GLN A 116 14.75 10.29 -6.90
N ILE A 117 14.39 9.88 -8.10
CA ILE A 117 15.28 9.93 -9.29
C ILE A 117 15.76 11.35 -9.53
N LYS A 118 14.87 12.34 -9.58
CA LYS A 118 15.22 13.75 -9.75
C LYS A 118 16.18 14.26 -8.66
N ALA A 119 15.97 13.84 -7.40
CA ALA A 119 16.85 14.21 -6.30
C ALA A 119 18.25 13.62 -6.45
N LEU A 120 18.37 12.36 -6.90
CA LEU A 120 19.63 11.68 -7.15
C LEU A 120 20.37 12.27 -8.36
N GLU A 121 19.69 12.63 -9.43
CA GLU A 121 20.26 13.33 -10.59
C GLU A 121 20.88 14.67 -10.18
N LYS A 122 20.16 15.46 -9.41
CA LYS A 122 20.66 16.72 -8.85
C LYS A 122 21.88 16.54 -7.94
N ALA A 123 21.89 15.47 -7.12
CA ALA A 123 23.04 15.13 -6.28
C ALA A 123 24.26 14.74 -7.13
N LYS A 124 24.05 13.94 -8.20
CA LYS A 124 25.10 13.57 -9.15
C LYS A 124 25.71 14.78 -9.84
N GLU A 125 24.87 15.71 -10.34
CA GLU A 125 25.36 16.96 -10.95
C GLU A 125 26.24 17.77 -9.99
N ARG A 126 25.84 17.87 -8.71
CA ARG A 126 26.65 18.55 -7.69
C ARG A 126 28.02 17.88 -7.48
N LEU A 127 28.06 16.56 -7.42
CA LEU A 127 29.31 15.82 -7.24
C LEU A 127 30.26 16.03 -8.43
N LEU A 128 29.74 15.96 -9.67
CA LEU A 128 30.52 16.23 -10.87
C LEU A 128 31.07 17.66 -10.88
N SER A 129 30.26 18.65 -10.53
CA SER A 129 30.72 20.04 -10.45
C SER A 129 31.80 20.25 -9.36
N MET A 130 31.76 19.49 -8.27
CA MET A 130 32.81 19.52 -7.25
C MET A 130 34.12 18.87 -7.74
N GLU A 131 34.05 17.79 -8.50
CA GLU A 131 35.22 17.18 -9.15
C GLU A 131 35.91 18.17 -10.09
N ASP A 132 35.14 18.82 -10.96
CA ASP A 132 35.66 19.81 -11.90
C ASP A 132 36.31 21.01 -11.17
N ALA A 133 35.67 21.50 -10.11
CA ALA A 133 36.21 22.57 -9.30
C ALA A 133 37.52 22.17 -8.57
N TYR A 134 37.60 20.93 -8.08
CA TYR A 134 38.81 20.40 -7.42
C TYR A 134 39.93 20.23 -8.42
N MET A 135 39.67 19.71 -9.62
CA MET A 135 40.69 19.58 -10.68
C MET A 135 41.20 20.96 -11.13
N GLY A 136 40.35 21.94 -11.28
CA GLY A 136 40.74 23.33 -11.59
C GLY A 136 41.62 23.92 -10.49
N TYR A 137 41.31 23.73 -9.21
CA TYR A 137 42.11 24.22 -8.08
C TYR A 137 43.51 23.59 -8.04
N THR A 138 43.62 22.28 -8.20
CA THR A 138 44.90 21.57 -8.21
C THR A 138 45.80 22.00 -9.36
N THR A 139 45.22 22.19 -10.57
CA THR A 139 45.95 22.67 -11.72
C THR A 139 46.52 24.06 -11.49
N LEU A 140 45.75 25.03 -10.99
CA LEU A 140 46.18 26.37 -10.67
C LEU A 140 47.28 26.39 -9.59
N LYS A 141 47.16 25.56 -8.57
CA LYS A 141 48.15 25.44 -7.49
C LYS A 141 49.48 24.90 -8.03
N THR A 142 49.45 23.91 -8.90
CA THR A 142 50.62 23.33 -9.53
C THR A 142 51.33 24.34 -10.44
N GLN A 143 50.57 25.07 -11.26
CA GLN A 143 51.11 26.12 -12.12
C GLN A 143 51.79 27.23 -11.33
N LYS A 144 51.19 27.67 -10.23
CA LYS A 144 51.79 28.64 -9.30
C LYS A 144 53.09 28.14 -8.73
N HIS A 145 53.17 26.90 -8.27
CA HIS A 145 54.37 26.29 -7.70
C HIS A 145 55.51 26.21 -8.72
N ILE A 146 55.21 25.85 -9.99
CA ILE A 146 56.23 25.87 -11.08
C ILE A 146 56.76 27.28 -11.30
N GLY A 147 55.87 28.27 -11.37
CA GLY A 147 56.30 29.65 -11.54
C GLY A 147 57.15 30.17 -10.38
N ASP A 148 56.87 29.79 -9.15
CA ASP A 148 57.69 30.16 -7.99
C ASP A 148 59.08 29.50 -8.04
N MET A 149 59.16 28.24 -8.48
CA MET A 149 60.46 27.54 -8.68
C MET A 149 61.28 28.16 -9.77
N ASP A 150 60.70 28.54 -10.90
CA ASP A 150 61.38 29.24 -11.97
C ASP A 150 61.97 30.57 -11.50
N ASN A 151 61.24 31.34 -10.73
CA ASN A 151 61.72 32.59 -10.14
C ASN A 151 62.91 32.38 -9.20
N ILE A 152 62.91 31.31 -8.44
CA ILE A 152 64.03 30.93 -7.51
C ILE A 152 65.27 30.57 -8.37
N PHE A 153 65.07 29.79 -9.43
CA PHE A 153 66.14 29.39 -10.36
C PHE A 153 66.78 30.60 -11.01
N HIS A 154 66.00 31.52 -11.57
CA HIS A 154 66.50 32.75 -12.18
C HIS A 154 67.25 33.64 -11.21
N LYS A 155 66.80 33.76 -9.94
CA LYS A 155 67.54 34.49 -8.91
C LYS A 155 68.90 33.87 -8.62
N LYS A 156 68.97 32.54 -8.49
CA LYS A 156 70.24 31.82 -8.24
C LYS A 156 71.23 31.97 -9.42
N LEU A 157 70.71 31.84 -10.65
CA LEU A 157 71.55 32.01 -11.88
C LEU A 157 72.17 33.41 -11.97
N ASN A 158 71.34 34.43 -11.69
CA ASN A 158 71.82 35.82 -11.65
C ASN A 158 72.85 36.12 -10.57
N MET A 159 72.79 35.40 -9.44
CA MET A 159 73.79 35.48 -8.40
C MET A 159 75.14 34.82 -8.79
N CYS A 160 75.05 33.68 -9.53
CA CYS A 160 76.29 33.01 -9.99
C CYS A 160 77.00 33.79 -11.13
N ASN A 161 76.25 34.55 -11.97
CA ASN A 161 76.83 35.37 -13.02
C ASN A 161 77.41 36.69 -12.55
N LYS A 162 77.36 37.04 -11.24
CA LYS A 162 77.93 38.24 -10.66
C LYS A 162 79.21 37.98 -9.88
N LEU A 163 79.67 36.75 -9.86
CA LEU A 163 80.96 36.30 -9.30
C LEU A 163 81.97 36.17 -10.45
#